data_f7837b3ca64254d66f19680c5bf21423
#
_entry.id   f7837b3ca64254d66f19680c5bf21423
#
_cell.length_a   1.000
_cell.length_b   1.000
_cell.length_c   1.000
_cell.angle_alpha   90.00
_cell.angle_beta   90.00
_cell.angle_gamma   90.00
#
_symmetry.space_group_name_H-M   'P 1'
#
loop_
_entity.id
_entity.type
_entity.pdbx_description
1 polymer ?
#
loop_
_entity_poly.entity_id
_entity_poly.type
_entity_poly.pdbx_seq_one_letter_code
_entity_poly.pdbx_strand_id
1 'polypeptide(L)'
;AKMGEVLTNSQIGGRRNIIINGAMQLAQRTTSSASILASTAVIPACDRWMFEVSGSNTSGRLTVSQSTDTPNGFGNSLKLDVTTADTSIAADEFVSLVQRIEGQNLQQLKKGTSDAETSTLSFFAKGTAKKYSCGFYDVDNSRNVHAHFDVTTSWQRFIINFPADTTGAFDNDNAQSAFILFNLHAGTNFSSGTLNTTWQANDNTDRAAGIDSLLSSTDNELYITG
;
A
#
# COMPACT_ATOMS: atom_id res chain seq x y z
N ALA A 1 -28.00 -24.00 22.25
CA ALA A 1 -27.15 -22.99 21.60
C ALA A 1 -28.03 -22.21 20.61
N LYS A 2 -28.15 -20.92 20.81
CA LYS A 2 -28.90 -20.05 19.88
C LYS A 2 -28.08 -19.86 18.62
N MET A 3 -28.37 -20.62 17.56
CA MET A 3 -27.72 -20.48 16.26
C MET A 3 -27.81 -19.06 15.67
N GLY A 4 -28.78 -18.26 16.11
CA GLY A 4 -28.95 -16.88 15.64
C GLY A 4 -27.90 -15.88 16.13
N GLU A 5 -27.15 -16.18 17.20
CA GLU A 5 -26.08 -15.30 17.72
C GLU A 5 -24.73 -15.57 17.05
N VAL A 6 -24.55 -16.71 16.44
CA VAL A 6 -23.28 -17.10 15.78
C VAL A 6 -23.19 -16.56 14.36
N LEU A 7 -24.31 -16.13 13.78
CA LEU A 7 -24.45 -15.74 12.38
C LEU A 7 -24.73 -14.23 12.24
N THR A 8 -24.07 -13.39 12.99
CA THR A 8 -24.12 -11.95 12.70
C THR A 8 -23.38 -11.66 11.38
N ASN A 9 -23.89 -10.72 10.62
CA ASN A 9 -23.31 -10.27 9.33
C ASN A 9 -21.79 -9.99 9.41
N SER A 10 -21.28 -9.65 10.59
CA SER A 10 -19.84 -9.43 10.84
C SER A 10 -19.02 -10.73 10.91
N GLN A 11 -19.67 -11.87 11.18
CA GLN A 11 -18.96 -13.16 11.34
C GLN A 11 -19.04 -14.05 10.09
N ILE A 12 -20.07 -13.94 9.26
CA ILE A 12 -20.28 -14.79 8.10
C ILE A 12 -20.36 -14.00 6.80
N GLY A 13 -20.97 -12.82 6.80
CA GLY A 13 -20.95 -11.91 5.65
C GLY A 13 -19.63 -11.18 5.48
N GLY A 14 -18.61 -11.67 6.17
CA GLY A 14 -17.29 -11.16 6.43
C GLY A 14 -16.66 -10.32 5.35
N ARG A 15 -16.95 -9.05 5.32
CA ARG A 15 -16.04 -8.04 4.77
C ARG A 15 -14.83 -7.86 5.70
N ARG A 16 -14.25 -8.97 6.15
CA ARG A 16 -13.05 -8.95 7.00
C ARG A 16 -11.83 -8.51 6.21
N ASN A 17 -11.76 -8.88 4.93
CA ASN A 17 -10.71 -8.42 4.04
C ASN A 17 -11.22 -7.25 3.22
N ILE A 18 -10.67 -6.07 3.48
CA ILE A 18 -10.98 -4.83 2.76
C ILE A 18 -10.19 -4.78 1.44
N ILE A 19 -9.02 -5.45 1.39
CA ILE A 19 -8.16 -5.44 0.21
C ILE A 19 -8.74 -6.32 -0.88
N ILE A 20 -8.86 -5.75 -2.07
CA ILE A 20 -9.34 -6.44 -3.27
C ILE A 20 -8.12 -6.90 -4.08
N ASN A 21 -8.14 -8.16 -4.53
CA ASN A 21 -7.06 -8.74 -5.32
C ASN A 21 -5.68 -8.69 -4.61
N GLY A 22 -5.64 -8.89 -3.28
CA GLY A 22 -4.39 -8.94 -2.52
C GLY A 22 -3.47 -10.07 -2.98
N ALA A 23 -4.02 -11.22 -3.36
CA ALA A 23 -3.28 -12.36 -3.89
C ALA A 23 -2.84 -12.20 -5.37
N MET A 24 -3.00 -11.04 -5.97
CA MET A 24 -2.53 -10.67 -7.32
C MET A 24 -3.03 -11.61 -8.44
N GLN A 25 -4.21 -12.22 -8.25
CA GLN A 25 -4.78 -13.22 -9.18
C GLN A 25 -5.39 -12.59 -10.43
N LEU A 26 -5.99 -11.41 -10.29
CA LEU A 26 -6.71 -10.74 -11.37
C LEU A 26 -5.80 -9.76 -12.09
N ALA A 27 -5.65 -9.97 -13.41
CA ALA A 27 -4.87 -9.13 -14.31
C ALA A 27 -5.59 -9.04 -15.67
N GLN A 28 -6.79 -8.43 -15.67
CA GLN A 28 -7.69 -8.43 -16.83
C GLN A 28 -7.22 -7.54 -17.98
N ARG A 29 -6.45 -6.49 -17.69
CA ARG A 29 -5.99 -5.54 -18.70
C ARG A 29 -4.70 -5.99 -19.36
N THR A 30 -3.74 -6.38 -18.53
CA THR A 30 -2.43 -6.89 -18.94
C THR A 30 -1.76 -7.57 -17.76
N THR A 31 -0.91 -8.55 -18.05
CA THR A 31 -0.06 -9.20 -17.04
C THR A 31 1.30 -8.55 -16.88
N SER A 32 1.65 -7.59 -17.74
CA SER A 32 2.91 -6.86 -17.64
C SER A 32 2.82 -5.50 -18.34
N SER A 33 3.49 -4.51 -17.77
CA SER A 33 3.66 -3.17 -18.34
C SER A 33 5.09 -2.68 -18.09
N ALA A 34 5.72 -2.19 -19.13
CA ALA A 34 7.08 -1.64 -19.07
C ALA A 34 7.06 -0.11 -18.96
N SER A 35 8.20 0.45 -18.54
CA SER A 35 8.43 1.90 -18.46
C SER A 35 7.40 2.65 -17.61
N ILE A 36 6.88 2.01 -16.57
CA ILE A 36 5.97 2.65 -15.61
C ILE A 36 6.70 3.75 -14.85
N LEU A 37 5.96 4.73 -14.35
CA LEU A 37 6.33 5.95 -13.64
C LEU A 37 6.55 7.19 -14.54
N ALA A 38 6.28 7.09 -15.84
CA ALA A 38 6.28 8.26 -16.71
C ALA A 38 5.05 9.17 -16.50
N SER A 39 4.01 8.69 -15.80
CA SER A 39 2.80 9.45 -15.48
C SER A 39 2.10 8.91 -14.24
N THR A 40 1.22 9.71 -13.65
CA THR A 40 0.42 9.37 -12.48
C THR A 40 -0.70 8.38 -12.78
N ALA A 41 -1.10 7.59 -11.77
CA ALA A 41 -2.33 6.79 -11.73
C ALA A 41 -2.45 5.69 -12.80
N VAL A 42 -1.40 4.90 -13.01
CA VAL A 42 -1.42 3.74 -13.90
C VAL A 42 -1.74 2.47 -13.12
N ILE A 43 -2.66 1.63 -13.63
CA ILE A 43 -2.82 0.24 -13.20
C ILE A 43 -1.97 -0.62 -14.14
N PRO A 44 -0.77 -1.02 -13.72
CA PRO A 44 0.23 -1.51 -14.68
C PRO A 44 0.09 -3.00 -15.01
N ALA A 45 -0.45 -3.81 -14.09
CA ALA A 45 -0.59 -5.25 -14.26
C ALA A 45 -1.80 -5.78 -13.47
N CYS A 46 -1.65 -6.08 -12.18
CA CYS A 46 -2.74 -6.63 -11.36
C CYS A 46 -3.83 -5.58 -11.11
N ASP A 47 -5.08 -5.99 -11.31
CA ASP A 47 -6.23 -5.10 -11.15
C ASP A 47 -6.34 -4.59 -9.71
N ARG A 48 -6.85 -3.36 -9.54
CA ARG A 48 -7.04 -2.61 -8.30
C ARG A 48 -5.75 -2.03 -7.69
N TRP A 49 -4.57 -2.45 -8.12
CA TRP A 49 -3.30 -1.88 -7.70
C TRP A 49 -2.80 -0.85 -8.71
N MET A 50 -2.38 0.31 -8.22
CA MET A 50 -1.94 1.42 -9.06
C MET A 50 -0.74 2.13 -8.43
N PHE A 51 -0.03 2.94 -9.21
CA PHE A 51 1.02 3.80 -8.69
C PHE A 51 0.50 5.23 -8.52
N GLU A 52 0.83 5.83 -7.39
CA GLU A 52 0.85 7.27 -7.21
C GLU A 52 2.28 7.75 -7.37
N VAL A 53 2.45 8.71 -8.26
CA VAL A 53 3.73 9.33 -8.56
C VAL A 53 3.56 10.83 -8.45
N SER A 54 4.43 11.50 -7.70
CA SER A 54 4.52 12.96 -7.68
C SER A 54 5.93 13.40 -8.07
N GLY A 55 6.05 14.68 -8.32
CA GLY A 55 7.29 15.26 -8.80
C GLY A 55 7.31 15.47 -10.29
N SER A 56 8.13 16.41 -10.70
CA SER A 56 8.24 16.84 -12.10
C SER A 56 8.92 15.81 -12.97
N ASN A 57 9.57 14.81 -12.39
CA ASN A 57 10.12 13.70 -13.13
C ASN A 57 10.95 12.74 -12.28
N THR A 58 10.44 11.60 -11.94
CA THR A 58 11.34 10.51 -11.61
C THR A 58 12.00 10.02 -12.89
N SER A 59 13.33 10.00 -12.92
CA SER A 59 14.09 9.36 -13.99
C SER A 59 13.91 7.85 -14.00
N GLY A 60 13.58 7.29 -12.81
CA GLY A 60 13.38 5.87 -12.61
C GLY A 60 12.25 5.28 -13.43
N ARG A 61 12.43 4.05 -13.90
CA ARG A 61 11.39 3.28 -14.59
C ARG A 61 11.32 1.87 -14.04
N LEU A 62 10.11 1.35 -14.04
CA LEU A 62 9.80 -0.03 -13.63
C LEU A 62 9.20 -0.80 -14.79
N THR A 63 9.51 -2.09 -14.86
CA THR A 63 8.61 -3.09 -15.42
C THR A 63 7.81 -3.69 -14.28
N VAL A 64 6.50 -3.68 -14.41
CA VAL A 64 5.58 -4.25 -13.41
C VAL A 64 4.84 -5.41 -14.03
N SER A 65 4.88 -6.56 -13.39
CA SER A 65 4.29 -7.79 -13.93
C SER A 65 3.64 -8.65 -12.87
N GLN A 66 2.64 -9.42 -13.28
CA GLN A 66 2.15 -10.57 -12.53
C GLN A 66 3.19 -11.68 -12.66
N SER A 67 3.66 -12.21 -11.54
CA SER A 67 4.71 -13.24 -11.46
C SER A 67 4.20 -14.49 -10.78
N THR A 68 4.72 -15.65 -11.19
CA THR A 68 4.47 -16.96 -10.56
C THR A 68 5.47 -17.28 -9.44
N ASP A 69 6.44 -16.41 -9.18
CA ASP A 69 7.30 -16.50 -8.01
C ASP A 69 6.52 -16.05 -6.78
N THR A 70 6.18 -16.96 -5.89
CA THR A 70 5.22 -16.76 -4.80
C THR A 70 5.63 -17.51 -3.54
N PRO A 71 5.17 -17.06 -2.36
CA PRO A 71 5.24 -17.88 -1.16
C PRO A 71 4.22 -19.03 -1.24
N ASN A 72 4.40 -20.05 -0.41
CA ASN A 72 3.47 -21.18 -0.33
C ASN A 72 2.03 -20.69 -0.07
N GLY A 73 1.08 -21.24 -0.84
CA GLY A 73 -0.34 -20.94 -0.74
C GLY A 73 -0.84 -19.83 -1.66
N PHE A 74 0.03 -19.20 -2.45
CA PHE A 74 -0.33 -18.19 -3.44
C PHE A 74 0.06 -18.64 -4.85
N GLY A 75 -0.76 -18.26 -5.84
CA GLY A 75 -0.50 -18.55 -7.25
C GLY A 75 0.23 -17.43 -7.98
N ASN A 76 0.08 -16.18 -7.52
CA ASN A 76 0.67 -15.02 -8.17
C ASN A 76 1.18 -14.00 -7.16
N SER A 77 2.14 -13.19 -7.60
CA SER A 77 2.63 -11.98 -6.94
C SER A 77 2.72 -10.83 -7.93
N LEU A 78 2.77 -9.60 -7.44
CA LEU A 78 3.13 -8.43 -8.21
C LEU A 78 4.65 -8.26 -8.13
N LYS A 79 5.34 -8.33 -9.28
CA LYS A 79 6.77 -8.03 -9.40
C LYS A 79 6.95 -6.59 -9.87
N LEU A 80 7.80 -5.85 -9.19
CA LEU A 80 8.34 -4.55 -9.58
C LEU A 80 9.83 -4.72 -9.87
N ASP A 81 10.24 -4.42 -11.10
CA ASP A 81 11.59 -4.62 -11.60
C ASP A 81 12.14 -3.30 -12.12
N VAL A 82 13.21 -2.79 -11.52
CA VAL A 82 13.78 -1.49 -11.90
C VAL A 82 14.55 -1.61 -13.19
N THR A 83 14.10 -0.92 -14.23
CA THR A 83 14.72 -0.93 -15.56
C THR A 83 15.54 0.31 -15.86
N THR A 84 15.25 1.40 -15.14
CA THR A 84 16.08 2.62 -15.16
C THR A 84 16.19 3.13 -13.75
N ALA A 85 17.41 3.31 -13.27
CA ALA A 85 17.66 3.83 -11.94
C ALA A 85 17.43 5.33 -11.87
N ASP A 86 16.99 5.79 -10.69
CA ASP A 86 17.01 7.19 -10.29
C ASP A 86 18.04 7.37 -9.18
N THR A 87 19.15 7.99 -9.54
CA THR A 87 20.28 8.22 -8.63
C THR A 87 20.36 9.66 -8.10
N SER A 88 19.42 10.52 -8.53
CA SER A 88 19.38 11.93 -8.15
C SER A 88 17.97 12.34 -7.76
N ILE A 89 17.54 11.88 -6.59
CA ILE A 89 16.18 12.06 -6.09
C ILE A 89 15.89 13.53 -5.84
N ALA A 90 14.97 14.13 -6.59
CA ALA A 90 14.51 15.50 -6.33
C ALA A 90 13.59 15.55 -5.10
N ALA A 91 13.52 16.70 -4.46
CA ALA A 91 12.79 16.86 -3.20
C ALA A 91 11.29 16.50 -3.33
N ASP A 92 10.68 16.75 -4.48
CA ASP A 92 9.26 16.56 -4.76
C ASP A 92 8.92 15.19 -5.38
N GLU A 93 9.89 14.30 -5.55
CA GLU A 93 9.66 12.96 -6.08
C GLU A 93 9.06 12.03 -5.03
N PHE A 94 8.09 11.23 -5.48
CA PHE A 94 7.41 10.26 -4.65
C PHE A 94 6.78 9.15 -5.49
N VAL A 95 7.00 7.91 -5.09
CA VAL A 95 6.40 6.74 -5.72
C VAL A 95 5.84 5.82 -4.66
N SER A 96 4.54 5.55 -4.74
CA SER A 96 3.85 4.56 -3.92
C SER A 96 3.02 3.62 -4.76
N LEU A 97 3.02 2.34 -4.39
CA LEU A 97 2.02 1.37 -4.82
C LEU A 97 0.80 1.50 -3.91
N VAL A 98 -0.37 1.71 -4.47
CA VAL A 98 -1.58 2.02 -3.69
C VAL A 98 -2.79 1.18 -4.12
N GLN A 99 -3.68 0.97 -3.15
CA GLN A 99 -5.05 0.54 -3.42
C GLN A 99 -6.02 1.54 -2.81
N ARG A 100 -6.92 2.06 -3.65
CA ARG A 100 -7.99 2.99 -3.24
C ARG A 100 -9.18 2.21 -2.72
N ILE A 101 -9.77 2.71 -1.64
CA ILE A 101 -10.89 2.07 -0.94
C ILE A 101 -12.01 3.07 -0.81
N GLU A 102 -13.21 2.66 -1.23
CA GLU A 102 -14.44 3.44 -1.11
C GLU A 102 -14.91 3.50 0.35
N GLY A 103 -15.48 4.64 0.77
CA GLY A 103 -15.88 4.90 2.16
C GLY A 103 -16.91 3.90 2.68
N GLN A 104 -17.89 3.52 1.87
CA GLN A 104 -18.88 2.50 2.22
C GLN A 104 -18.28 1.13 2.63
N ASN A 105 -17.04 0.83 2.19
CA ASN A 105 -16.33 -0.40 2.52
C ASN A 105 -15.49 -0.31 3.80
N LEU A 106 -15.47 0.85 4.47
CA LEU A 106 -14.67 1.14 5.67
C LEU A 106 -15.50 1.30 6.94
N GLN A 107 -16.83 1.29 6.83
CA GLN A 107 -17.74 1.61 7.95
C GLN A 107 -17.59 0.66 9.14
N GLN A 108 -17.14 -0.60 8.93
CA GLN A 108 -16.87 -1.54 10.02
C GLN A 108 -15.71 -1.09 10.93
N LEU A 109 -14.86 -0.18 10.48
CA LEU A 109 -13.78 0.36 11.31
C LEU A 109 -14.28 1.39 12.33
N LYS A 110 -15.53 1.87 12.22
CA LYS A 110 -16.17 2.84 13.12
C LYS A 110 -15.28 4.04 13.45
N LYS A 111 -14.37 4.37 12.51
CA LYS A 111 -13.41 5.47 12.67
C LYS A 111 -14.14 6.78 13.01
N GLY A 112 -13.55 7.60 13.87
CA GLY A 112 -14.15 8.85 14.35
C GLY A 112 -15.14 8.67 15.50
N THR A 113 -15.26 7.47 16.07
CA THR A 113 -16.14 7.19 17.22
C THR A 113 -15.34 6.62 18.39
N SER A 114 -15.97 6.59 19.59
CA SER A 114 -15.38 5.93 20.77
C SER A 114 -15.19 4.41 20.58
N ASP A 115 -15.92 3.82 19.64
CA ASP A 115 -15.91 2.39 19.33
C ASP A 115 -15.03 2.07 18.11
N ALA A 116 -14.13 2.99 17.73
CA ALA A 116 -13.22 2.79 16.60
C ALA A 116 -12.40 1.51 16.76
N GLU A 117 -12.31 0.75 15.68
CA GLU A 117 -11.63 -0.55 15.64
C GLU A 117 -10.19 -0.41 15.14
N THR A 118 -9.32 -1.30 15.62
CA THR A 118 -7.98 -1.50 15.04
C THR A 118 -8.09 -2.23 13.72
N SER A 119 -7.11 -2.04 12.84
CA SER A 119 -7.01 -2.81 11.60
C SER A 119 -5.64 -3.47 11.46
N THR A 120 -5.60 -4.60 10.76
CA THR A 120 -4.35 -5.32 10.50
C THR A 120 -4.16 -5.47 9.00
N LEU A 121 -3.02 -4.97 8.51
CA LEU A 121 -2.53 -5.26 7.17
C LEU A 121 -1.56 -6.43 7.23
N SER A 122 -1.83 -7.51 6.49
CA SER A 122 -0.86 -8.59 6.33
C SER A 122 -0.59 -8.85 4.86
N PHE A 123 0.66 -9.11 4.53
CA PHE A 123 1.11 -9.37 3.17
C PHE A 123 2.43 -10.15 3.20
N PHE A 124 2.80 -10.74 2.07
CA PHE A 124 4.11 -11.31 1.85
C PHE A 124 4.91 -10.43 0.91
N ALA A 125 6.20 -10.26 1.20
CA ALA A 125 7.13 -9.60 0.29
C ALA A 125 8.50 -10.26 0.29
N LYS A 126 9.20 -10.11 -0.84
CA LYS A 126 10.63 -10.39 -1.01
C LYS A 126 11.22 -9.45 -2.06
N GLY A 127 12.52 -9.33 -2.13
CA GLY A 127 13.19 -8.52 -3.15
C GLY A 127 14.61 -8.18 -2.74
N THR A 128 15.15 -7.15 -3.33
CA THR A 128 16.43 -6.56 -2.88
C THR A 128 16.28 -6.08 -1.45
N ALA A 129 17.28 -6.38 -0.61
CA ALA A 129 17.24 -6.01 0.81
C ALA A 129 17.16 -4.49 0.98
N LYS A 130 16.00 -4.01 1.41
CA LYS A 130 15.65 -2.59 1.56
C LYS A 130 14.56 -2.40 2.60
N LYS A 131 14.56 -1.22 3.21
CA LYS A 131 13.52 -0.76 4.11
C LYS A 131 12.51 0.09 3.35
N TYR A 132 11.24 -0.24 3.50
CA TYR A 132 10.11 0.53 2.97
C TYR A 132 9.15 0.90 4.09
N SER A 133 8.15 1.72 3.78
CA SER A 133 7.01 1.93 4.68
C SER A 133 5.71 1.54 3.99
N CYS A 134 4.76 1.05 4.78
CA CYS A 134 3.38 0.92 4.35
C CYS A 134 2.48 1.73 5.28
N GLY A 135 1.32 2.13 4.79
CA GLY A 135 0.46 3.00 5.56
C GLY A 135 -1.00 2.90 5.17
N PHE A 136 -1.80 3.50 6.04
CA PHE A 136 -3.22 3.72 5.84
C PHE A 136 -3.45 5.24 5.84
N TYR A 137 -3.90 5.77 4.72
CA TYR A 137 -4.19 7.20 4.54
C TYR A 137 -5.70 7.42 4.45
N ASP A 138 -6.22 8.22 5.33
CA ASP A 138 -7.60 8.71 5.35
C ASP A 138 -7.67 10.01 4.54
N VAL A 139 -8.34 9.95 3.40
CA VAL A 139 -8.48 11.07 2.48
C VAL A 139 -9.50 12.09 2.98
N ASP A 140 -10.60 11.61 3.55
CA ASP A 140 -11.72 12.45 4.00
C ASP A 140 -11.30 13.43 5.10
N ASN A 141 -10.41 12.97 5.98
CA ASN A 141 -9.98 13.75 7.15
C ASN A 141 -8.51 14.19 7.08
N SER A 142 -7.80 13.87 5.97
CA SER A 142 -6.38 14.18 5.80
C SER A 142 -5.53 13.68 6.99
N ARG A 143 -5.64 12.38 7.30
CA ARG A 143 -4.94 11.73 8.40
C ARG A 143 -4.23 10.47 7.92
N ASN A 144 -3.14 10.10 8.55
CA ASN A 144 -2.41 8.89 8.16
C ASN A 144 -1.74 8.19 9.35
N VAL A 145 -1.40 6.93 9.12
CA VAL A 145 -0.56 6.10 9.99
C VAL A 145 0.29 5.19 9.12
N HIS A 146 1.55 4.99 9.51
CA HIS A 146 2.53 4.20 8.75
C HIS A 146 3.30 3.24 9.64
N ALA A 147 3.95 2.26 9.02
CA ALA A 147 4.92 1.39 9.66
C ALA A 147 6.04 1.04 8.67
N HIS A 148 7.24 0.82 9.17
CA HIS A 148 8.33 0.27 8.37
C HIS A 148 8.20 -1.23 8.18
N PHE A 149 8.74 -1.73 7.07
CA PHE A 149 8.99 -3.15 6.86
C PHE A 149 10.31 -3.35 6.09
N ASP A 150 11.09 -4.32 6.52
CA ASP A 150 12.41 -4.60 5.94
C ASP A 150 12.32 -5.85 5.06
N VAL A 151 12.50 -5.66 3.75
CA VAL A 151 12.47 -6.72 2.75
C VAL A 151 13.84 -7.40 2.67
N THR A 152 13.83 -8.71 2.45
CA THR A 152 15.02 -9.51 2.14
C THR A 152 14.81 -10.31 0.86
N THR A 153 15.83 -11.02 0.41
CA THR A 153 15.77 -11.87 -0.78
C THR A 153 14.87 -13.11 -0.64
N SER A 154 14.37 -13.37 0.56
CA SER A 154 13.47 -14.49 0.85
C SER A 154 12.07 -14.00 1.15
N TRP A 155 11.06 -14.77 0.76
CA TRP A 155 9.67 -14.48 1.10
C TRP A 155 9.47 -14.42 2.61
N GLN A 156 8.90 -13.30 3.07
CA GLN A 156 8.55 -13.04 4.46
C GLN A 156 7.12 -12.56 4.55
N ARG A 157 6.42 -12.94 5.63
CA ARG A 157 5.11 -12.42 5.96
C ARG A 157 5.27 -11.23 6.91
N PHE A 158 4.67 -10.11 6.54
CA PHE A 158 4.54 -8.93 7.38
C PHE A 158 3.14 -8.85 7.96
N ILE A 159 3.05 -8.41 9.22
CA ILE A 159 1.80 -8.19 9.94
C ILE A 159 1.92 -6.83 10.60
N ILE A 160 1.17 -5.87 10.11
CA ILE A 160 1.16 -4.48 10.58
C ILE A 160 -0.18 -4.19 11.23
N ASN A 161 -0.16 -3.79 12.49
CA ASN A 161 -1.35 -3.39 13.22
C ASN A 161 -1.43 -1.86 13.23
N PHE A 162 -2.50 -1.32 12.67
CA PHE A 162 -2.83 0.09 12.76
C PHE A 162 -3.77 0.31 13.96
N PRO A 163 -3.46 1.27 14.85
CA PRO A 163 -4.31 1.56 16.00
C PRO A 163 -5.69 2.09 15.56
N ALA A 164 -6.65 2.02 16.45
CA ALA A 164 -7.93 2.69 16.27
C ALA A 164 -7.74 4.21 16.18
N ASP A 165 -8.55 4.88 15.36
CA ASP A 165 -8.60 6.34 15.31
C ASP A 165 -9.99 6.86 15.64
N THR A 166 -10.11 7.54 16.77
CA THR A 166 -11.36 8.14 17.24
C THR A 166 -11.63 9.52 16.62
N THR A 167 -10.78 9.96 15.69
CA THR A 167 -10.87 11.28 15.05
C THR A 167 -11.19 11.15 13.57
N GLY A 168 -12.26 11.84 13.13
CA GLY A 168 -12.64 11.90 11.72
C GLY A 168 -13.26 10.59 11.20
N ALA A 169 -14.55 10.61 10.89
CA ALA A 169 -15.25 9.46 10.32
C ALA A 169 -14.97 9.36 8.80
N PHE A 170 -15.01 8.15 8.27
CA PHE A 170 -15.08 7.94 6.83
C PHE A 170 -16.48 8.24 6.30
N ASP A 171 -16.57 8.89 5.15
CA ASP A 171 -17.82 9.09 4.45
C ASP A 171 -18.43 7.75 4.04
N ASN A 172 -19.76 7.64 4.11
CA ASN A 172 -20.45 6.39 3.74
C ASN A 172 -20.97 6.48 2.30
N ASP A 173 -20.06 6.60 1.36
CA ASP A 173 -20.36 6.72 -0.06
C ASP A 173 -19.45 5.82 -0.93
N ASN A 174 -19.58 5.94 -2.24
CA ASN A 174 -18.77 5.20 -3.21
C ASN A 174 -17.55 5.99 -3.71
N ALA A 175 -17.28 7.17 -3.13
CA ALA A 175 -16.06 7.91 -3.39
C ALA A 175 -14.86 7.25 -2.66
N GLN A 176 -13.68 7.66 -3.06
CA GLN A 176 -12.46 7.23 -2.40
C GLN A 176 -12.34 7.92 -1.05
N SER A 177 -12.36 7.16 0.03
CA SER A 177 -12.13 7.66 1.40
C SER A 177 -10.76 7.30 1.96
N ALA A 178 -10.14 6.23 1.44
CA ALA A 178 -8.82 5.82 1.94
C ALA A 178 -7.92 5.20 0.89
N PHE A 179 -6.62 5.13 1.26
CA PHE A 179 -5.62 4.30 0.58
C PHE A 179 -4.97 3.34 1.57
N ILE A 180 -4.68 2.13 1.12
CA ILE A 180 -3.52 1.37 1.58
C ILE A 180 -2.39 1.65 0.61
N LEU A 181 -1.21 1.95 1.14
CA LEU A 181 -0.07 2.38 0.33
C LEU A 181 1.24 1.75 0.81
N PHE A 182 2.13 1.50 -0.16
CA PHE A 182 3.51 1.09 0.07
C PHE A 182 4.40 2.16 -0.55
N ASN A 183 5.14 2.88 0.29
CA ASN A 183 6.05 3.94 -0.14
C ASN A 183 7.38 3.30 -0.55
N LEU A 184 7.76 3.49 -1.81
CA LEU A 184 8.87 2.79 -2.45
C LEU A 184 10.02 3.71 -2.85
N HIS A 185 9.75 5.01 -2.95
CA HIS A 185 10.72 6.03 -3.33
C HIS A 185 10.21 7.40 -2.89
N ALA A 186 11.07 8.22 -2.31
CA ALA A 186 10.67 9.53 -1.79
C ALA A 186 11.83 10.52 -1.72
N GLY A 187 11.59 11.74 -2.19
CA GLY A 187 12.42 12.90 -1.94
C GLY A 187 12.13 13.54 -0.58
N THR A 188 12.87 14.58 -0.25
CA THR A 188 12.85 15.18 1.09
C THR A 188 11.51 15.79 1.49
N ASN A 189 10.66 16.19 0.54
CA ASN A 189 9.31 16.68 0.84
C ASN A 189 8.40 15.58 1.43
N PHE A 190 8.81 14.31 1.34
CA PHE A 190 8.04 13.16 1.82
C PHE A 190 8.79 12.28 2.83
N SER A 191 10.10 12.57 3.06
CA SER A 191 10.95 11.68 3.85
C SER A 191 11.81 12.40 4.91
N SER A 192 11.73 13.73 5.04
CA SER A 192 12.58 14.50 5.95
C SER A 192 12.10 14.57 7.39
N GLY A 193 10.88 14.13 7.67
CA GLY A 193 10.28 14.14 9.00
C GLY A 193 10.53 12.86 9.80
N THR A 194 9.55 12.48 10.61
CA THR A 194 9.55 11.24 11.40
C THR A 194 8.33 10.41 11.04
N LEU A 195 8.51 9.13 10.76
CA LEU A 195 7.40 8.25 10.35
C LEU A 195 6.28 8.23 11.39
N ASN A 196 5.06 8.52 10.97
CA ASN A 196 3.86 8.48 11.79
C ASN A 196 3.44 7.05 12.12
N THR A 197 3.73 6.56 13.32
CA THR A 197 3.34 5.22 13.77
C THR A 197 2.00 5.17 14.49
N THR A 198 1.36 6.31 14.69
CA THR A 198 0.00 6.49 15.20
C THR A 198 -0.77 7.44 14.28
N TRP A 199 -2.10 7.41 14.33
CA TRP A 199 -2.91 8.31 13.52
C TRP A 199 -2.65 9.79 13.85
N GLN A 200 -2.26 10.54 12.84
CA GLN A 200 -1.98 11.98 12.95
C GLN A 200 -2.56 12.73 11.76
N ALA A 201 -2.70 14.05 11.88
CA ALA A 201 -2.92 14.90 10.72
C ALA A 201 -1.80 14.66 9.70
N ASN A 202 -2.14 14.66 8.42
CA ASN A 202 -1.15 14.42 7.38
C ASN A 202 -0.07 15.52 7.39
N ASP A 203 1.17 15.09 7.59
CA ASP A 203 2.37 15.80 7.19
C ASP A 203 3.05 14.96 6.11
N ASN A 204 3.24 15.55 4.95
CA ASN A 204 3.86 14.82 3.84
C ASN A 204 5.28 14.38 4.18
N THR A 205 6.03 15.16 4.96
CA THR A 205 7.43 14.86 5.31
C THR A 205 7.59 13.57 6.12
N ASP A 206 6.52 13.12 6.78
CA ASP A 206 6.52 11.96 7.67
C ASP A 206 6.19 10.64 6.95
N ARG A 207 5.57 10.71 5.74
CA ARG A 207 4.97 9.54 5.07
C ARG A 207 5.95 8.44 4.72
N ALA A 208 7.15 8.82 4.33
CA ALA A 208 8.19 7.92 3.85
C ALA A 208 9.53 8.15 4.58
N ALA A 209 9.49 8.73 5.78
CA ALA A 209 10.70 8.99 6.55
C ALA A 209 11.45 7.69 6.84
N GLY A 210 12.75 7.67 6.55
CA GLY A 210 13.64 6.55 6.84
C GLY A 210 13.54 5.35 5.90
N ILE A 211 12.88 5.48 4.73
CA ILE A 211 12.86 4.41 3.71
C ILE A 211 14.10 4.45 2.81
N ASP A 212 14.40 3.30 2.20
CA ASP A 212 15.31 3.19 1.06
C ASP A 212 14.54 3.41 -0.24
N SER A 213 15.24 3.90 -1.28
CA SER A 213 14.65 4.00 -2.61
C SER A 213 14.73 2.67 -3.38
N LEU A 214 13.58 2.17 -3.83
CA LEU A 214 13.52 1.07 -4.78
C LEU A 214 14.25 1.45 -6.09
N LEU A 215 14.11 2.70 -6.54
CA LEU A 215 14.63 3.15 -7.83
C LEU A 215 16.15 3.42 -7.84
N SER A 216 16.87 3.22 -6.75
CA SER A 216 18.29 3.57 -6.63
C SER A 216 19.25 2.72 -7.49
N SER A 217 18.83 1.56 -8.00
CA SER A 217 19.62 0.67 -8.88
C SER A 217 18.72 -0.15 -9.78
N THR A 218 19.21 -0.49 -10.96
CA THR A 218 18.55 -1.45 -11.86
C THR A 218 18.62 -2.90 -11.36
N ASP A 219 19.41 -3.20 -10.34
CA ASP A 219 19.43 -4.51 -9.70
C ASP A 219 18.31 -4.68 -8.65
N ASN A 220 17.52 -3.62 -8.43
CA ASN A 220 16.47 -3.67 -7.42
C ASN A 220 15.19 -4.25 -7.98
N GLU A 221 14.62 -5.17 -7.20
CA GLU A 221 13.29 -5.74 -7.45
C GLU A 221 12.51 -5.89 -6.15
N LEU A 222 11.20 -5.91 -6.26
CA LEU A 222 10.28 -6.13 -5.15
C LEU A 222 9.11 -6.99 -5.62
N TYR A 223 8.76 -7.99 -4.82
CA TYR A 223 7.59 -8.83 -5.01
C TYR A 223 6.65 -8.67 -3.82
N ILE A 224 5.34 -8.55 -4.08
CA ILE A 224 4.30 -8.42 -3.05
C ILE A 224 3.11 -9.30 -3.41
N THR A 225 2.50 -9.97 -2.40
CA THR A 225 1.24 -10.74 -2.52
C THR A 225 0.60 -11.00 -1.16
N GLY A 226 -0.69 -11.40 -1.10
CA GLY A 226 -1.38 -11.93 0.08
C GLY A 226 -2.28 -10.99 0.86
#